data_2b2fae32e1e85b469e16acf9fa8e048d
#
_entry.id   2b2fae32e1e85b469e16acf9fa8e048d
#
_cell.length_a   1.000
_cell.length_b   1.000
_cell.length_c   1.000
_cell.angle_alpha   90.00
_cell.angle_beta   90.00
_cell.angle_gamma   90.00
#
_symmetry.space_group_name_H-M   'P 1'
#
loop_
_entity.id
_entity.type
_entity.pdbx_description
1 polymer ?
#
loop_
_entity_poly.entity_id
_entity_poly.type
_entity_poly.pdbx_seq_one_letter_code
_entity_poly.pdbx_strand_id
1 'polypeptide(L)' 'MLFRSNNEKKDQKVTKAELSNFINALIGDLDNKGFFNTAEKKDGMIDNIYSIYNKMDLTKKELKMLWGMHKKLKNQPKI' A
#
# COMPACT_ATOMS: atom_id res chain seq x y z
N MET A 1 23.55 9.52 -4.02
CA MET A 1 23.51 9.12 -4.22
C MET A 1 23.41 8.59 -4.86
N LEU A 2 23.25 8.60 -4.87
CA LEU A 2 23.13 8.09 -5.34
C LEU A 2 22.83 7.32 -5.91
N PHE A 3 22.52 7.02 -5.90
CA PHE A 3 22.20 6.29 -6.28
C PHE A 3 21.83 6.04 -7.19
N ARG A 4 21.61 6.09 -7.49
CA ARG A 4 21.25 6.07 -8.27
C ARG A 4 21.01 5.78 -9.30
N SER A 5 20.90 5.61 -9.54
CA SER A 5 20.61 5.58 -10.36
C SER A 5 20.43 5.13 -11.33
N ASN A 6 20.71 4.77 -11.63
CA ASN A 6 20.75 4.33 -12.63
C ASN A 6 20.06 3.30 -13.02
N ASN A 7 19.96 2.51 -12.75
CA ASN A 7 19.25 1.44 -12.98
C ASN A 7 17.88 1.64 -12.76
N GLU A 8 17.52 2.65 -12.39
CA GLU A 8 16.20 2.90 -12.16
C GLU A 8 15.39 2.78 -13.36
N LYS A 9 15.93 2.88 -14.49
CA LYS A 9 15.12 2.71 -15.64
C LYS A 9 14.51 1.36 -15.68
N LYS A 10 15.01 0.42 -14.91
CA LYS A 10 14.44 -0.86 -14.89
C LYS A 10 13.25 -0.96 -14.00
N ASP A 11 13.04 -0.01 -13.15
CA ASP A 11 11.93 -0.05 -12.23
C ASP A 11 10.67 0.40 -12.94
N GLN A 12 9.79 -0.50 -13.19
CA GLN A 12 8.56 -0.18 -13.86
C GLN A 12 7.51 0.27 -12.87
N LYS A 13 6.62 1.11 -13.35
CA LYS A 13 5.54 1.58 -12.51
C LYS A 13 4.53 0.47 -12.27
N VAL A 14 3.87 0.52 -11.13
CA VAL A 14 2.84 -0.46 -10.85
C VAL A 14 1.66 -0.22 -11.77
N THR A 15 0.95 -1.28 -12.07
CA THR A 15 -0.29 -1.14 -12.80
C THR A 15 -1.39 -0.79 -11.83
N LYS A 16 -2.50 -0.31 -12.34
CA LYS A 16 -3.63 0.00 -11.50
C LYS A 16 -4.14 -1.24 -10.79
N ALA A 17 -4.12 -2.36 -11.47
CA ALA A 17 -4.57 -3.60 -10.88
C ALA A 17 -3.69 -4.01 -9.70
N GLU A 18 -2.38 -3.88 -9.88
CA GLU A 18 -1.45 -4.24 -8.82
C GLU A 18 -1.63 -3.35 -7.59
N LEU A 19 -1.76 -2.08 -7.84
CA LEU A 19 -1.93 -1.14 -6.75
C LEU A 19 -3.26 -1.36 -6.04
N SER A 20 -4.30 -1.58 -6.80
CA SER A 20 -5.61 -1.82 -6.27
C SER A 20 -5.64 -3.05 -5.37
N ASN A 21 -4.96 -4.11 -5.78
CA ASN A 21 -4.88 -5.32 -4.99
C ASN A 21 -4.23 -5.04 -3.64
N PHE A 22 -3.15 -4.26 -3.67
CA PHE A 22 -2.47 -3.94 -2.43
C PHE A 22 -3.38 -3.09 -1.52
N ILE A 23 -4.01 -2.08 -2.10
CA ILE A 23 -4.86 -1.19 -1.32
C ILE A 23 -6.03 -1.95 -0.72
N ASN A 24 -6.63 -2.86 -1.49
CA ASN A 24 -7.74 -3.65 -0.98
C ASN A 24 -7.32 -4.55 0.17
N ALA A 25 -6.14 -5.14 0.07
CA ALA A 25 -5.64 -5.96 1.17
C ALA A 25 -5.39 -5.11 2.40
N LEU A 26 -4.83 -3.94 2.20
CA LEU A 26 -4.57 -3.04 3.30
C LEU A 26 -5.86 -2.60 3.98
N ILE A 27 -6.85 -2.24 3.19
CA ILE A 27 -8.12 -1.81 3.73
C ILE A 27 -8.78 -2.95 4.53
N GLY A 28 -8.71 -4.15 4.01
CA GLY A 28 -9.29 -5.29 4.73
C GLY A 28 -8.66 -5.50 6.08
N ASP A 29 -7.34 -5.39 6.14
CA ASP A 29 -6.65 -5.58 7.41
C ASP A 29 -6.89 -4.43 8.36
N LEU A 30 -6.96 -3.22 7.84
CA LEU A 30 -7.26 -2.07 8.69
C LEU A 30 -8.66 -2.19 9.27
N ASP A 31 -9.58 -2.67 8.46
CA ASP A 31 -10.95 -2.86 8.92
C ASP A 31 -11.00 -3.88 10.05
N ASN A 32 -10.26 -4.97 9.90
CA ASN A 32 -10.20 -6.00 10.92
C ASN A 32 -9.63 -5.48 12.23
N LYS A 33 -8.77 -4.50 12.15
CA LYS A 33 -8.17 -3.95 13.35
C LYS A 33 -8.91 -2.75 13.92
N GLY A 34 -10.03 -2.44 13.33
CA GLY A 34 -10.84 -1.36 13.86
C GLY A 34 -10.37 0.03 13.45
N PHE A 35 -9.61 0.12 12.40
CA PHE A 35 -9.11 1.41 11.96
C PHE A 35 -10.24 2.33 11.52
N PHE A 36 -11.25 1.78 10.88
CA PHE A 36 -12.40 2.57 10.45
C PHE A 36 -13.43 2.54 11.55
N ASN A 37 -13.55 3.63 12.25
CA ASN A 37 -14.40 3.69 13.43
C ASN A 37 -15.88 3.57 13.16
N THR A 38 -16.34 4.20 12.12
CA THR A 38 -17.76 4.13 11.79
C THR A 38 -17.91 3.86 10.32
N ALA A 39 -19.02 3.27 9.97
CA ALA A 39 -19.29 2.98 8.57
C ALA A 39 -19.42 4.27 7.78
N GLU A 40 -19.94 5.30 8.40
CA GLU A 40 -20.10 6.56 7.73
C GLU A 40 -18.81 7.16 7.24
N LYS A 41 -17.77 7.05 8.04
CA LYS A 41 -16.49 7.64 7.67
C LYS A 41 -15.64 6.72 6.84
N LYS A 42 -15.99 5.45 6.83
CA LYS A 42 -15.17 4.46 6.17
C LYS A 42 -14.97 4.76 4.70
N ASP A 43 -16.05 5.09 4.01
CA ASP A 43 -15.95 5.34 2.56
C ASP A 43 -15.01 6.51 2.25
N GLY A 44 -15.11 7.58 3.02
CA GLY A 44 -14.23 8.71 2.83
C GLY A 44 -12.79 8.38 3.10
N MET A 45 -12.56 7.57 4.13
CA MET A 45 -11.20 7.16 4.45
C MET A 45 -10.62 6.27 3.39
N ILE A 46 -11.44 5.37 2.83
CA ILE A 46 -10.98 4.52 1.75
C ILE A 46 -10.60 5.36 0.54
N ASP A 47 -11.42 6.35 0.20
CA ASP A 47 -11.11 7.23 -0.90
C ASP A 47 -9.79 7.95 -0.67
N ASN A 48 -9.55 8.38 0.55
CA ASN A 48 -8.30 9.04 0.88
C ASN A 48 -7.13 8.10 0.74
N ILE A 49 -7.29 6.85 1.16
CA ILE A 49 -6.22 5.88 1.02
C ILE A 49 -5.88 5.66 -0.45
N TYR A 50 -6.89 5.49 -1.28
CA TYR A 50 -6.65 5.34 -2.71
C TYR A 50 -5.94 6.57 -3.27
N SER A 51 -6.36 7.73 -2.84
CA SER A 51 -5.79 8.98 -3.32
C SER A 51 -4.31 9.07 -2.96
N ILE A 52 -3.98 8.73 -1.72
CA ILE A 52 -2.61 8.78 -1.25
C ILE A 52 -1.72 7.88 -2.11
N TYR A 53 -2.13 6.64 -2.29
CA TYR A 53 -1.29 5.69 -3.01
C TYR A 53 -1.23 6.00 -4.50
N ASN A 54 -2.30 6.55 -5.06
CA ASN A 54 -2.28 6.93 -6.46
C ASN A 54 -1.34 8.09 -6.72
N LYS A 55 -1.18 8.96 -5.75
CA LYS A 55 -0.27 10.08 -5.92
C LYS A 55 1.19 9.70 -5.81
N MET A 56 1.46 8.58 -5.17
CA MET A 56 2.84 8.20 -4.93
C MET A 56 3.58 7.73 -6.17
N ASP A 57 2.86 7.35 -7.20
CA ASP A 57 3.52 6.95 -8.44
C ASP A 57 4.54 5.84 -8.19
N LEU A 58 4.09 4.80 -7.53
CA LEU A 58 4.97 3.72 -7.09
C LEU A 58 5.52 2.89 -8.23
N THR A 59 6.72 2.36 -8.02
CA THR A 59 7.27 1.37 -8.92
C THR A 59 6.96 -0.01 -8.37
N LYS A 60 7.17 -1.01 -9.20
CA LYS A 60 6.93 -2.40 -8.79
C LYS A 60 7.85 -2.79 -7.63
N LYS A 61 9.05 -2.29 -7.65
CA LYS A 61 9.99 -2.57 -6.58
C LYS A 61 9.50 -1.98 -5.25
N GLU A 62 8.99 -0.77 -5.32
CA GLU A 62 8.47 -0.12 -4.13
C GLU A 62 7.24 -0.82 -3.60
N LEU A 63 6.37 -1.24 -4.50
CA LEU A 63 5.17 -1.96 -4.07
C LEU A 63 5.54 -3.28 -3.41
N LYS A 64 6.56 -3.94 -3.93
CA LYS A 64 7.02 -5.18 -3.34
C LYS A 64 7.48 -4.97 -1.91
N MET A 65 8.17 -3.88 -1.66
CA MET A 65 8.59 -3.55 -0.32
C MET A 65 7.40 -3.29 0.58
N LEU A 66 6.41 -2.58 0.07
CA LEU A 66 5.21 -2.32 0.86
C LEU A 66 4.50 -3.62 1.21
N TRP A 67 4.43 -4.56 0.28
CA TRP A 67 3.85 -5.86 0.56
C TRP A 67 4.62 -6.58 1.66
N GLY A 68 5.93 -6.50 1.62
CA GLY A 68 6.75 -7.13 2.64
C GLY A 68 6.48 -6.55 4.02
N MET A 69 6.40 -5.25 4.09
CA MET A 69 6.12 -4.58 5.35
C MET A 69 4.73 -4.96 5.86
N HIS A 70 3.78 -4.98 4.97
CA HIS A 70 2.41 -5.31 5.32
C HIS A 70 2.30 -6.72 5.87
N LYS A 71 2.97 -7.66 5.23
CA LYS A 71 2.94 -9.04 5.67
C LYS A 71 3.58 -9.20 7.04
N LYS A 72 4.65 -8.48 7.29
CA LYS A 72 5.28 -8.54 8.59
C LYS A 72 4.35 -8.04 9.68
N LEU A 73 3.70 -6.93 9.42
CA LEU A 73 2.79 -6.38 10.40
C LEU A 73 1.61 -7.30 10.65
N LYS A 74 1.15 -7.92 9.59
CA LYS A 74 0.01 -8.79 9.69
C LYS A 74 0.30 -10.05 10.47
N ASN A 75 1.50 -10.58 10.30
CA ASN A 75 1.89 -11.81 10.96
C ASN A 75 2.63 -11.59 12.24
N GLN A 76 2.61 -10.38 12.76
CA GLN A 76 3.34 -10.07 13.95
C GLN A 76 2.84 -10.90 15.07
N PRO A 77 3.68 -11.66 15.69
CA PRO A 77 3.21 -12.56 16.72
C PRO A 77 2.92 -11.80 17.92
N LYS A 78 2.77 -11.10 18.25
CA LYS A 78 2.33 -10.59 19.30
C LYS A 78 3.09 -10.78 20.40
N ILE A 79 3.74 -10.96 20.73
CA ILE A 79 4.44 -11.22 21.78
C ILE A 79 4.42 -11.32 22.53
#